data_eef910d3c70db48872d6e14f8e76d4dc
#
_entry.id   eef910d3c70db48872d6e14f8e76d4dc
#
_cell.length_a   1.000
_cell.length_b   1.000
_cell.length_c   1.000
_cell.angle_alpha   90.00
_cell.angle_beta   90.00
_cell.angle_gamma   90.00
#
_symmetry.space_group_name_H-M   'P 1'
#
loop_
_entity.id
_entity.type
_entity.pdbx_description
1 polymer ?
#
loop_
_entity_poly.entity_id
_entity_poly.type
_entity_poly.pdbx_seq_one_letter_code
_entity_poly.pdbx_strand_id
1 'polypeptide(L)'
;MYDVIIIGGGPAGSTLGSYLSKAGIKNLILEGHNQPRPHVGESLVLSTMRVFSELGLIDKMDQAGFPKKFGASWRDFNGKEQALHFSEFRQEGIDRDHTYHVDRSKFDLLLLKHAESLGSEVHQGVHVKRVNFVDDQAVGVRAKFAGQEIDIPAKIVVDASGRQTLLGRQLNLKQNDKIFNQYAVHAWFENVARGEDPKTADYIHIYFLPVKRGWAWQIPITDKITSVGVVAEREVFQQFKTESERYFNTYVQTNPGLAQAMANAVRLNDFKTEGDYSYILDKFCGNGFLMVGDAARFVDPIFSSGVSVAMHSARFAAQTIQAALESGDLSEAAFKPYENTLRAGVDIWYEFIRLYYKLLPLFTLFIQSEYRVEVLRLLQGEVFNREDVRVLNVMRRYIEAVENNERHVFRGQLSDVPIDDILKQVEKDQNAQQQPEA
;
A
#
# COMPACT_ATOMS: atom_id res chain seq x y z
N MET A 1 -4.54 -11.36 32.67
CA MET A 1 -3.62 -11.70 31.55
C MET A 1 -4.44 -11.70 30.26
N TYR A 2 -3.95 -11.12 29.20
CA TYR A 2 -4.58 -11.15 27.87
C TYR A 2 -4.20 -12.42 27.13
N ASP A 3 -5.08 -12.91 26.26
CA ASP A 3 -4.71 -13.96 25.33
C ASP A 3 -3.79 -13.41 24.26
N VAL A 4 -4.11 -12.20 23.73
CA VAL A 4 -3.33 -11.54 22.68
C VAL A 4 -3.10 -10.06 23.00
N ILE A 5 -1.87 -9.59 22.86
CA ILE A 5 -1.55 -8.16 22.79
C ILE A 5 -1.17 -7.81 21.35
N ILE A 6 -1.80 -6.75 20.82
CA ILE A 6 -1.59 -6.23 19.47
C ILE A 6 -0.87 -4.88 19.59
N ILE A 7 0.30 -4.75 18.96
CA ILE A 7 1.12 -3.55 18.96
C ILE A 7 0.81 -2.72 17.72
N GLY A 8 0.03 -1.65 17.88
CA GLY A 8 -0.42 -0.76 16.82
C GLY A 8 -1.90 -0.90 16.49
N GLY A 9 -2.59 0.24 16.38
CA GLY A 9 -4.02 0.37 16.09
C GLY A 9 -4.33 0.80 14.65
N GLY A 10 -3.39 0.61 13.72
CA GLY A 10 -3.61 0.83 12.29
C GLY A 10 -4.47 -0.27 11.64
N PRO A 11 -4.61 -0.28 10.29
CA PRO A 11 -5.48 -1.24 9.60
C PRO A 11 -5.24 -2.70 9.96
N ALA A 12 -3.98 -3.15 10.10
CA ALA A 12 -3.68 -4.52 10.48
C ALA A 12 -4.13 -4.84 11.91
N GLY A 13 -3.74 -4.03 12.89
CA GLY A 13 -4.04 -4.28 14.29
C GLY A 13 -5.52 -4.17 14.61
N SER A 14 -6.20 -3.17 14.08
CA SER A 14 -7.66 -3.01 14.25
C SER A 14 -8.45 -4.13 13.60
N THR A 15 -8.03 -4.58 12.41
CA THR A 15 -8.65 -5.73 11.74
C THR A 15 -8.45 -7.02 12.55
N LEU A 16 -7.23 -7.25 13.03
CA LEU A 16 -6.93 -8.42 13.87
C LEU A 16 -7.75 -8.40 15.15
N GLY A 17 -7.77 -7.28 15.88
CA GLY A 17 -8.59 -7.13 17.09
C GLY A 17 -10.07 -7.43 16.85
N SER A 18 -10.60 -6.93 15.71
CA SER A 18 -11.98 -7.19 15.30
C SER A 18 -12.25 -8.71 15.10
N TYR A 19 -11.38 -9.43 14.40
CA TYR A 19 -11.53 -10.89 14.23
C TYR A 19 -11.41 -11.64 15.55
N LEU A 20 -10.42 -11.32 16.37
CA LEU A 20 -10.21 -11.97 17.68
C LEU A 20 -11.40 -11.74 18.62
N SER A 21 -11.92 -10.52 18.67
CA SER A 21 -13.10 -10.21 19.49
C SER A 21 -14.35 -10.95 19.01
N LYS A 22 -14.57 -11.07 17.69
CA LYS A 22 -15.65 -11.92 17.14
C LYS A 22 -15.52 -13.39 17.51
N ALA A 23 -14.29 -13.89 17.68
CA ALA A 23 -14.01 -15.24 18.14
C ALA A 23 -14.01 -15.38 19.68
N GLY A 24 -14.34 -14.33 20.43
CA GLY A 24 -14.35 -14.34 21.90
C GLY A 24 -12.96 -14.37 22.55
N ILE A 25 -11.90 -14.09 21.80
CA ILE A 25 -10.52 -14.08 22.29
C ILE A 25 -10.21 -12.72 22.92
N LYS A 26 -9.79 -12.75 24.20
CA LYS A 26 -9.45 -11.53 24.95
C LYS A 26 -8.20 -10.86 24.39
N ASN A 27 -8.36 -9.68 23.81
CA ASN A 27 -7.26 -8.97 23.16
C ASN A 27 -7.16 -7.50 23.61
N LEU A 28 -5.92 -6.99 23.56
CA LEU A 28 -5.56 -5.62 23.89
C LEU A 28 -4.80 -4.99 22.71
N ILE A 29 -5.29 -3.86 22.20
CA ILE A 29 -4.63 -3.05 21.19
C ILE A 29 -3.93 -1.88 21.87
N LEU A 30 -2.60 -1.77 21.70
CA LEU A 30 -1.79 -0.67 22.20
C LEU A 30 -1.34 0.21 21.02
N GLU A 31 -1.94 1.39 20.91
CA GLU A 31 -1.62 2.37 19.86
C GLU A 31 -0.76 3.51 20.43
N GLY A 32 0.38 3.75 19.80
CA GLY A 32 1.35 4.76 20.27
C GLY A 32 0.88 6.20 20.06
N HIS A 33 0.01 6.45 19.11
CA HIS A 33 -0.49 7.76 18.77
C HIS A 33 -1.98 7.90 19.09
N ASN A 34 -2.44 9.14 19.25
CA ASN A 34 -3.88 9.41 19.30
C ASN A 34 -4.43 9.49 17.87
N GLN A 35 -5.50 8.75 17.59
CA GLN A 35 -6.26 8.87 16.34
C GLN A 35 -7.32 9.97 16.49
N PRO A 36 -7.71 10.68 15.43
CA PRO A 36 -7.27 10.48 14.04
C PRO A 36 -5.90 11.10 13.73
N ARG A 37 -5.13 10.48 12.84
CA ARG A 37 -3.88 11.05 12.31
C ARG A 37 -3.75 10.81 10.80
N PRO A 38 -3.18 11.77 10.05
CA PRO A 38 -2.95 11.60 8.62
C PRO A 38 -1.95 10.45 8.35
N HIS A 39 -2.22 9.69 7.29
CA HIS A 39 -1.33 8.65 6.79
C HIS A 39 -1.47 8.54 5.28
N VAL A 40 -0.44 8.08 4.56
CA VAL A 40 -0.51 7.74 3.14
C VAL A 40 -1.11 6.33 2.95
N GLY A 41 -1.54 6.01 1.71
CA GLY A 41 -2.19 4.74 1.38
C GLY A 41 -3.72 4.89 1.34
N GLU A 42 -4.18 5.81 0.50
CA GLU A 42 -5.54 6.34 0.45
C GLU A 42 -6.43 5.59 -0.55
N SER A 43 -5.88 4.74 -1.39
CA SER A 43 -6.63 3.95 -2.37
C SER A 43 -6.62 2.48 -1.96
N LEU A 44 -7.78 1.84 -1.95
CA LEU A 44 -7.91 0.43 -1.59
C LEU A 44 -7.99 -0.46 -2.84
N VAL A 45 -7.79 -1.77 -2.67
CA VAL A 45 -8.03 -2.78 -3.69
C VAL A 45 -9.29 -3.58 -3.39
N LEU A 46 -9.91 -4.18 -4.41
CA LEU A 46 -11.22 -4.81 -4.29
C LEU A 46 -11.25 -5.95 -3.26
N SER A 47 -10.16 -6.70 -3.11
CA SER A 47 -10.07 -7.80 -2.14
C SER A 47 -10.32 -7.37 -0.68
N THR A 48 -10.14 -6.08 -0.33
CA THR A 48 -10.48 -5.57 1.02
C THR A 48 -11.97 -5.70 1.34
N MET A 49 -12.84 -5.73 0.30
CA MET A 49 -14.29 -5.87 0.47
C MET A 49 -14.69 -7.18 1.14
N ARG A 50 -13.90 -8.27 0.95
CA ARG A 50 -14.09 -9.52 1.67
C ARG A 50 -13.96 -9.32 3.17
N VAL A 51 -12.90 -8.64 3.61
CA VAL A 51 -12.68 -8.38 5.03
C VAL A 51 -13.75 -7.46 5.61
N PHE A 52 -14.17 -6.43 4.86
CA PHE A 52 -15.27 -5.56 5.27
C PHE A 52 -16.58 -6.33 5.43
N SER A 53 -16.89 -7.26 4.52
CA SER A 53 -18.08 -8.11 4.62
C SER A 53 -18.02 -9.03 5.84
N GLU A 54 -16.91 -9.77 6.01
CA GLU A 54 -16.73 -10.71 7.14
C GLU A 54 -16.81 -10.02 8.50
N LEU A 55 -16.35 -8.77 8.61
CA LEU A 55 -16.39 -7.98 9.84
C LEU A 55 -17.67 -7.15 10.02
N GLY A 56 -18.57 -7.07 9.02
CA GLY A 56 -19.75 -6.22 9.09
C GLY A 56 -19.45 -4.73 9.00
N LEU A 57 -18.42 -4.36 8.22
CA LEU A 57 -17.97 -2.98 8.04
C LEU A 57 -18.62 -2.27 6.85
N ILE A 58 -19.28 -3.00 5.94
CA ILE A 58 -19.79 -2.45 4.66
C ILE A 58 -20.67 -1.21 4.88
N ASP A 59 -21.66 -1.29 5.76
CA ASP A 59 -22.58 -0.18 6.02
C ASP A 59 -21.86 1.03 6.64
N LYS A 60 -20.87 0.77 7.51
CA LYS A 60 -20.07 1.85 8.12
C LYS A 60 -19.19 2.54 7.06
N MET A 61 -18.64 1.80 6.10
CA MET A 61 -17.87 2.35 4.99
C MET A 61 -18.75 3.18 4.06
N ASP A 62 -19.96 2.69 3.70
CA ASP A 62 -20.91 3.45 2.89
C ASP A 62 -21.36 4.73 3.60
N GLN A 63 -21.62 4.68 4.91
CA GLN A 63 -22.01 5.85 5.73
C GLN A 63 -20.91 6.86 5.94
N ALA A 64 -19.65 6.44 5.89
CA ALA A 64 -18.50 7.34 6.01
C ALA A 64 -18.33 8.29 4.82
N GLY A 65 -19.04 8.05 3.71
CA GLY A 65 -19.03 8.91 2.52
C GLY A 65 -17.72 8.90 1.75
N PHE A 66 -16.96 7.81 1.84
CA PHE A 66 -15.74 7.63 1.06
C PHE A 66 -16.07 7.47 -0.43
N PRO A 67 -15.29 8.10 -1.35
CA PRO A 67 -15.47 7.89 -2.78
C PRO A 67 -15.33 6.42 -3.14
N LYS A 68 -16.24 5.94 -4.01
CA LYS A 68 -16.22 4.56 -4.50
C LYS A 68 -15.22 4.43 -5.64
N LYS A 69 -14.31 3.48 -5.53
CA LYS A 69 -13.31 3.17 -6.54
C LYS A 69 -13.79 1.98 -7.38
N PHE A 70 -14.14 2.23 -8.64
CA PHE A 70 -14.62 1.20 -9.58
C PHE A 70 -13.53 0.64 -10.48
N GLY A 71 -12.31 1.19 -10.43
CA GLY A 71 -11.25 0.78 -11.33
C GLY A 71 -9.95 1.52 -11.13
N ALA A 72 -9.08 1.40 -12.12
CA ALA A 72 -7.82 2.11 -12.22
C ALA A 72 -7.55 2.49 -13.66
N SER A 73 -6.89 3.62 -13.89
CA SER A 73 -6.47 4.04 -15.21
C SER A 73 -4.99 4.40 -15.26
N TRP A 74 -4.39 4.22 -16.42
CA TRP A 74 -3.01 4.58 -16.72
C TRP A 74 -3.00 5.57 -17.87
N ARG A 75 -2.23 6.63 -17.75
CA ARG A 75 -1.99 7.59 -18.83
C ARG A 75 -0.53 7.55 -19.22
N ASP A 76 -0.30 7.26 -20.50
CA ASP A 76 1.04 7.21 -21.05
C ASP A 76 1.67 8.63 -21.16
N PHE A 77 2.90 8.71 -21.66
CA PHE A 77 3.63 9.97 -21.81
C PHE A 77 2.94 10.99 -22.76
N ASN A 78 2.06 10.52 -23.64
CA ASN A 78 1.29 11.35 -24.56
C ASN A 78 -0.11 11.68 -24.02
N GLY A 79 -0.43 11.26 -22.79
CA GLY A 79 -1.72 11.46 -22.15
C GLY A 79 -2.82 10.47 -22.59
N LYS A 80 -2.51 9.45 -23.41
CA LYS A 80 -3.49 8.42 -23.80
C LYS A 80 -3.85 7.55 -22.61
N GLU A 81 -5.13 7.46 -22.33
CA GLU A 81 -5.69 6.70 -21.19
C GLU A 81 -5.96 5.25 -21.57
N GLN A 82 -5.65 4.36 -20.64
CA GLN A 82 -6.04 2.96 -20.61
C GLN A 82 -6.65 2.66 -19.25
N ALA A 83 -7.88 2.15 -19.23
CA ALA A 83 -8.60 1.90 -17.98
C ALA A 83 -9.00 0.42 -17.85
N LEU A 84 -9.06 -0.03 -16.60
CA LEU A 84 -9.59 -1.33 -16.18
C LEU A 84 -10.74 -1.09 -15.21
N HIS A 85 -11.88 -1.69 -15.47
CA HIS A 85 -13.05 -1.62 -14.62
C HIS A 85 -13.18 -2.90 -13.78
N PHE A 86 -13.44 -2.77 -12.48
CA PHE A 86 -13.50 -3.94 -11.57
C PHE A 86 -14.64 -4.89 -11.91
N SER A 87 -15.74 -4.42 -12.53
CA SER A 87 -16.83 -5.27 -12.99
C SER A 87 -16.48 -6.23 -14.14
N GLU A 88 -15.32 -6.03 -14.82
CA GLU A 88 -14.86 -6.93 -15.87
C GLU A 88 -14.51 -8.32 -15.34
N PHE A 89 -14.22 -8.43 -14.05
CA PHE A 89 -13.99 -9.70 -13.37
C PHE A 89 -14.57 -9.65 -11.94
N ARG A 90 -15.39 -10.62 -11.61
CA ARG A 90 -15.93 -10.78 -10.24
C ARG A 90 -15.07 -11.76 -9.46
N GLN A 91 -14.56 -11.31 -8.31
CA GLN A 91 -13.89 -12.21 -7.37
C GLN A 91 -14.91 -13.04 -6.60
N GLU A 92 -14.60 -14.30 -6.40
CA GLU A 92 -15.41 -15.18 -5.57
C GLU A 92 -15.54 -14.63 -4.14
N GLY A 93 -16.78 -14.59 -3.62
CA GLY A 93 -17.11 -14.08 -2.29
C GLY A 93 -17.02 -12.55 -2.16
N ILE A 94 -17.05 -11.82 -3.27
CA ILE A 94 -17.17 -10.35 -3.30
C ILE A 94 -18.33 -9.98 -4.21
N ASP A 95 -19.42 -9.47 -3.63
CA ASP A 95 -20.65 -9.15 -4.36
C ASP A 95 -20.64 -7.74 -4.97
N ARG A 96 -19.63 -6.92 -4.65
CA ARG A 96 -19.52 -5.55 -5.14
C ARG A 96 -18.46 -5.42 -6.22
N ASP A 97 -18.67 -4.48 -7.14
CA ASP A 97 -17.76 -4.15 -8.25
C ASP A 97 -16.88 -2.92 -7.92
N HIS A 98 -16.88 -2.47 -6.66
CA HIS A 98 -16.11 -1.33 -6.20
C HIS A 98 -15.53 -1.56 -4.81
N THR A 99 -14.50 -0.81 -4.51
CA THR A 99 -13.95 -0.56 -3.18
C THR A 99 -13.97 0.94 -2.91
N TYR A 100 -13.07 1.47 -2.09
CA TYR A 100 -13.09 2.87 -1.69
C TYR A 100 -11.72 3.54 -1.85
N HIS A 101 -11.76 4.85 -2.07
CA HIS A 101 -10.68 5.75 -1.69
C HIS A 101 -10.98 6.30 -0.30
N VAL A 102 -9.98 6.46 0.54
CA VAL A 102 -10.20 6.79 1.95
C VAL A 102 -9.31 7.92 2.44
N ASP A 103 -9.89 8.83 3.21
CA ASP A 103 -9.12 9.64 4.15
C ASP A 103 -8.65 8.70 5.27
N ARG A 104 -7.36 8.39 5.29
CA ARG A 104 -6.76 7.43 6.23
C ARG A 104 -6.95 7.84 7.69
N SER A 105 -7.05 9.12 7.99
CA SER A 105 -7.31 9.57 9.37
C SER A 105 -8.69 9.11 9.85
N LYS A 106 -9.70 9.21 8.99
CA LYS A 106 -11.07 8.75 9.29
C LYS A 106 -11.19 7.24 9.22
N PHE A 107 -10.58 6.64 8.20
CA PHE A 107 -10.64 5.19 7.98
C PHE A 107 -9.96 4.42 9.11
N ASP A 108 -8.75 4.79 9.49
CA ASP A 108 -8.01 4.10 10.55
C ASP A 108 -8.74 4.22 11.90
N LEU A 109 -9.31 5.41 12.21
CA LEU A 109 -10.15 5.60 13.39
C LEU A 109 -11.43 4.77 13.34
N LEU A 110 -12.10 4.67 12.17
CA LEU A 110 -13.29 3.84 11.98
C LEU A 110 -12.98 2.37 12.29
N LEU A 111 -11.88 1.83 11.77
CA LEU A 111 -11.46 0.46 12.05
C LEU A 111 -11.15 0.23 13.53
N LEU A 112 -10.43 1.16 14.17
CA LEU A 112 -10.07 1.05 15.58
C LEU A 112 -11.31 1.08 16.48
N LYS A 113 -12.25 1.99 16.21
CA LYS A 113 -13.53 2.05 16.91
C LYS A 113 -14.43 0.84 16.65
N HIS A 114 -14.32 0.25 15.46
CA HIS A 114 -15.01 -0.99 15.17
C HIS A 114 -14.47 -2.15 16.02
N ALA A 115 -13.15 -2.31 16.11
CA ALA A 115 -12.53 -3.32 16.98
C ALA A 115 -12.96 -3.15 18.44
N GLU A 116 -12.95 -1.91 18.95
CA GLU A 116 -13.43 -1.58 20.31
C GLU A 116 -14.90 -1.97 20.50
N SER A 117 -15.76 -1.67 19.50
CA SER A 117 -17.18 -2.02 19.55
C SER A 117 -17.48 -3.53 19.55
N LEU A 118 -16.54 -4.34 19.05
CA LEU A 118 -16.62 -5.81 19.06
C LEU A 118 -16.04 -6.44 20.33
N GLY A 119 -15.35 -5.66 21.19
CA GLY A 119 -14.83 -6.14 22.48
C GLY A 119 -13.31 -6.10 22.61
N SER A 120 -12.55 -5.56 21.64
CA SER A 120 -11.13 -5.28 21.84
C SER A 120 -10.96 -4.20 22.91
N GLU A 121 -10.08 -4.41 23.87
CA GLU A 121 -9.62 -3.34 24.74
C GLU A 121 -8.60 -2.48 23.98
N VAL A 122 -8.80 -1.15 23.93
CA VAL A 122 -8.00 -0.24 23.12
C VAL A 122 -7.41 0.87 23.99
N HIS A 123 -6.10 1.02 23.98
CA HIS A 123 -5.41 2.13 24.62
C HIS A 123 -4.55 2.89 23.63
N GLN A 124 -4.85 4.19 23.48
CA GLN A 124 -4.09 5.11 22.65
C GLN A 124 -3.10 5.93 23.49
N GLY A 125 -2.03 6.41 22.87
CA GLY A 125 -0.93 7.11 23.57
C GLY A 125 -0.03 6.17 24.38
N VAL A 126 -0.10 4.85 24.10
CA VAL A 126 0.69 3.82 24.79
C VAL A 126 1.78 3.30 23.86
N HIS A 127 3.02 3.67 24.12
CA HIS A 127 4.17 3.28 23.30
C HIS A 127 4.78 1.97 23.78
N VAL A 128 4.62 0.90 23.02
CA VAL A 128 5.35 -0.35 23.26
C VAL A 128 6.83 -0.14 22.94
N LYS A 129 7.69 -0.47 23.89
CA LYS A 129 9.14 -0.33 23.78
C LYS A 129 9.82 -1.58 23.27
N ARG A 130 9.33 -2.75 23.73
CA ARG A 130 9.87 -4.05 23.34
C ARG A 130 8.86 -5.15 23.65
N VAL A 131 9.05 -6.28 23.02
CA VAL A 131 8.43 -7.57 23.41
C VAL A 131 9.31 -8.23 24.48
N ASN A 132 8.71 -8.75 25.52
CA ASN A 132 9.40 -9.48 26.58
C ASN A 132 9.45 -10.97 26.21
N PHE A 133 10.63 -11.55 26.37
CA PHE A 133 10.89 -12.96 26.09
C PHE A 133 11.37 -13.68 27.35
N VAL A 134 10.98 -14.95 27.51
CA VAL A 134 11.53 -15.92 28.43
C VAL A 134 11.86 -17.15 27.60
N ASP A 135 13.12 -17.55 27.55
CA ASP A 135 13.59 -18.71 26.77
C ASP A 135 13.03 -18.72 25.33
N ASP A 136 13.25 -17.74 24.54
CA ASP A 136 12.72 -17.59 23.15
C ASP A 136 11.20 -17.48 23.00
N GLN A 137 10.42 -17.63 24.07
CA GLN A 137 8.96 -17.48 24.08
C GLN A 137 8.59 -16.02 24.37
N ALA A 138 7.81 -15.38 23.48
CA ALA A 138 7.19 -14.11 23.79
C ALA A 138 6.13 -14.27 24.90
N VAL A 139 6.24 -13.44 25.96
CA VAL A 139 5.37 -13.54 27.16
C VAL A 139 4.61 -12.25 27.46
N GLY A 140 4.74 -11.24 26.64
CA GLY A 140 4.09 -9.94 26.80
C GLY A 140 4.94 -8.80 26.27
N VAL A 141 4.61 -7.60 26.68
CA VAL A 141 5.28 -6.38 26.21
C VAL A 141 5.68 -5.46 27.35
N ARG A 142 6.74 -4.67 27.15
CA ARG A 142 7.02 -3.48 27.94
C ARG A 142 6.52 -2.25 27.22
N ALA A 143 5.61 -1.53 27.85
CA ALA A 143 4.98 -0.33 27.29
C ALA A 143 5.25 0.90 28.18
N LYS A 144 5.25 2.08 27.57
CA LYS A 144 5.32 3.36 28.25
C LYS A 144 4.00 4.09 28.14
N PHE A 145 3.43 4.43 29.29
CA PHE A 145 2.20 5.20 29.42
C PHE A 145 2.36 6.26 30.52
N ALA A 146 1.97 7.51 30.24
CA ALA A 146 2.06 8.63 31.18
C ALA A 146 3.45 8.78 31.85
N GLY A 147 4.52 8.49 31.10
CA GLY A 147 5.89 8.59 31.61
C GLY A 147 6.41 7.34 32.34
N GLN A 148 5.56 6.40 32.71
CA GLN A 148 5.91 5.18 33.40
C GLN A 148 6.04 3.99 32.45
N GLU A 149 6.97 3.08 32.72
CA GLU A 149 7.10 1.81 32.02
C GLU A 149 6.41 0.71 32.81
N ILE A 150 5.60 -0.08 32.10
CA ILE A 150 4.86 -1.20 32.67
C ILE A 150 5.07 -2.47 31.82
N ASP A 151 5.14 -3.62 32.48
CA ASP A 151 5.12 -4.90 31.79
C ASP A 151 3.68 -5.46 31.77
N ILE A 152 3.22 -5.79 30.57
CA ILE A 152 1.86 -6.31 30.36
C ILE A 152 2.00 -7.74 29.82
N PRO A 153 1.59 -8.75 30.59
CA PRO A 153 1.72 -10.15 30.19
C PRO A 153 0.61 -10.57 29.19
N ALA A 154 1.00 -11.41 28.22
CA ALA A 154 0.09 -12.04 27.27
C ALA A 154 0.59 -13.43 26.87
N LYS A 155 -0.32 -14.28 26.37
CA LYS A 155 0.04 -15.59 25.80
C LYS A 155 0.69 -15.42 24.42
N ILE A 156 0.18 -14.48 23.60
CA ILE A 156 0.64 -14.20 22.24
C ILE A 156 0.81 -12.69 22.09
N VAL A 157 1.88 -12.27 21.40
CA VAL A 157 2.13 -10.88 21.02
C VAL A 157 2.08 -10.77 19.50
N VAL A 158 1.33 -9.79 18.98
CA VAL A 158 1.28 -9.51 17.54
C VAL A 158 1.85 -8.12 17.26
N ASP A 159 2.90 -8.09 16.47
CA ASP A 159 3.47 -6.83 15.96
C ASP A 159 2.68 -6.35 14.73
N ALA A 160 1.86 -5.33 14.93
CA ALA A 160 1.15 -4.57 13.92
C ALA A 160 1.65 -3.10 13.85
N SER A 161 2.91 -2.86 14.25
CA SER A 161 3.50 -1.52 14.38
C SER A 161 3.80 -0.85 13.03
N GLY A 162 3.39 -1.49 11.91
CA GLY A 162 3.60 -0.96 10.58
C GLY A 162 5.09 -0.81 10.24
N ARG A 163 5.46 0.29 9.61
CA ARG A 163 6.85 0.57 9.18
C ARG A 163 7.87 0.59 10.31
N GLN A 164 7.43 0.73 11.57
CA GLN A 164 8.34 0.65 12.72
C GLN A 164 8.95 -0.74 12.88
N THR A 165 8.25 -1.80 12.46
CA THR A 165 8.75 -3.18 12.53
C THR A 165 9.41 -3.47 13.89
N LEU A 166 8.66 -3.32 14.97
CA LEU A 166 9.22 -3.38 16.34
C LEU A 166 9.97 -4.70 16.57
N LEU A 167 9.30 -5.84 16.32
CA LEU A 167 9.94 -7.16 16.43
C LEU A 167 11.02 -7.37 15.37
N GLY A 168 10.79 -6.93 14.14
CA GLY A 168 11.77 -7.02 13.07
C GLY A 168 13.09 -6.34 13.40
N ARG A 169 13.04 -5.21 14.12
CA ARG A 169 14.24 -4.52 14.62
C ARG A 169 14.81 -5.17 15.88
N GLN A 170 13.94 -5.51 16.83
CA GLN A 170 14.39 -6.12 18.11
C GLN A 170 15.13 -7.43 17.88
N LEU A 171 14.69 -8.22 16.90
CA LEU A 171 15.26 -9.53 16.58
C LEU A 171 16.26 -9.51 15.40
N ASN A 172 16.58 -8.30 14.86
CA ASN A 172 17.47 -8.13 13.70
C ASN A 172 17.06 -8.92 12.45
N LEU A 173 15.75 -9.03 12.17
CA LEU A 173 15.19 -9.78 11.06
C LEU A 173 15.04 -8.94 9.78
N LYS A 174 15.14 -7.61 9.90
CA LYS A 174 14.81 -6.68 8.82
C LYS A 174 15.99 -6.52 7.85
N GLN A 175 15.74 -6.81 6.58
CA GLN A 175 16.66 -6.56 5.48
C GLN A 175 16.03 -5.58 4.49
N ASN A 176 16.75 -4.49 4.17
CA ASN A 176 16.27 -3.52 3.19
C ASN A 176 16.28 -4.14 1.79
N ASP A 177 15.23 -3.90 1.02
CA ASP A 177 15.19 -4.25 -0.39
C ASP A 177 16.16 -3.34 -1.17
N LYS A 178 16.92 -3.95 -2.10
CA LYS A 178 17.89 -3.21 -2.94
C LYS A 178 17.33 -2.86 -4.33
N ILE A 179 16.16 -3.41 -4.67
CA ILE A 179 15.56 -3.26 -6.01
C ILE A 179 14.73 -1.99 -6.08
N PHE A 180 13.95 -1.71 -5.02
CA PHE A 180 13.12 -0.52 -4.92
C PHE A 180 13.86 0.57 -4.14
N ASN A 181 13.89 1.77 -4.66
CA ASN A 181 14.49 2.96 -4.02
C ASN A 181 13.68 4.19 -4.41
N GLN A 182 12.37 4.07 -4.27
CA GLN A 182 11.43 5.12 -4.68
C GLN A 182 11.34 6.22 -3.63
N TYR A 183 10.98 7.42 -4.11
CA TYR A 183 10.72 8.57 -3.27
C TYR A 183 9.51 9.33 -3.80
N ALA A 184 8.55 9.59 -2.94
CA ALA A 184 7.32 10.27 -3.27
C ALA A 184 7.27 11.66 -2.65
N VAL A 185 6.75 12.64 -3.40
CA VAL A 185 6.34 13.95 -2.90
C VAL A 185 4.87 14.12 -3.23
N HIS A 186 4.04 14.43 -2.23
CA HIS A 186 2.59 14.49 -2.41
C HIS A 186 1.94 15.55 -1.52
N ALA A 187 0.75 15.98 -1.93
CA ALA A 187 -0.13 16.84 -1.15
C ALA A 187 -1.60 16.63 -1.54
N TRP A 188 -2.51 17.22 -0.80
CA TRP A 188 -3.93 17.31 -1.14
C TRP A 188 -4.22 18.62 -1.84
N PHE A 189 -5.11 18.55 -2.83
CA PHE A 189 -5.49 19.67 -3.68
C PHE A 189 -7.02 19.73 -3.84
N GLU A 190 -7.56 20.93 -3.96
CA GLU A 190 -8.87 21.19 -4.54
C GLU A 190 -8.74 21.53 -6.03
N ASN A 191 -9.86 21.46 -6.76
CA ASN A 191 -9.97 21.82 -8.17
C ASN A 191 -9.07 21.04 -9.13
N VAL A 192 -8.71 19.82 -8.77
CA VAL A 192 -8.05 18.88 -9.67
C VAL A 192 -9.11 18.29 -10.61
N ALA A 193 -8.90 18.41 -11.93
CA ALA A 193 -9.79 17.81 -12.91
C ALA A 193 -9.66 16.27 -12.88
N ARG A 194 -10.80 15.56 -12.71
CA ARG A 194 -10.85 14.09 -12.62
C ARG A 194 -11.20 13.40 -13.95
N GLY A 195 -11.07 14.12 -15.06
CA GLY A 195 -11.47 13.68 -16.39
C GLY A 195 -12.91 14.04 -16.73
N GLU A 196 -13.28 13.87 -17.99
CA GLU A 196 -14.60 14.25 -18.53
C GLU A 196 -15.60 13.09 -18.46
N ASP A 197 -15.10 11.84 -18.43
CA ASP A 197 -15.96 10.66 -18.32
C ASP A 197 -16.35 10.38 -16.87
N PRO A 198 -17.63 10.54 -16.51
CA PRO A 198 -18.11 10.26 -15.15
C PRO A 198 -17.84 8.82 -14.69
N LYS A 199 -17.64 7.89 -15.61
CA LYS A 199 -17.38 6.48 -15.28
C LYS A 199 -15.96 6.27 -14.71
N THR A 200 -15.00 7.12 -15.09
CA THR A 200 -13.61 7.01 -14.65
C THR A 200 -13.20 8.12 -13.70
N ALA A 201 -14.08 9.10 -13.43
CA ALA A 201 -13.77 10.26 -12.59
C ALA A 201 -13.30 9.88 -11.18
N ASP A 202 -13.81 8.78 -10.63
CA ASP A 202 -13.45 8.28 -9.30
C ASP A 202 -12.46 7.09 -9.33
N TYR A 203 -11.77 6.88 -10.46
CA TYR A 203 -10.66 5.92 -10.51
C TYR A 203 -9.41 6.48 -9.83
N ILE A 204 -8.51 5.61 -9.44
CA ILE A 204 -7.12 6.03 -9.30
C ILE A 204 -6.55 6.22 -10.70
N HIS A 205 -5.97 7.40 -10.96
CA HIS A 205 -5.26 7.67 -12.20
C HIS A 205 -3.75 7.60 -11.93
N ILE A 206 -3.05 6.82 -12.75
CA ILE A 206 -1.61 6.65 -12.73
C ILE A 206 -1.06 7.26 -14.00
N TYR A 207 -0.16 8.22 -13.87
CA TYR A 207 0.50 8.90 -14.98
C TYR A 207 1.94 8.43 -15.08
N PHE A 208 2.37 7.98 -16.26
CA PHE A 208 3.77 7.68 -16.51
C PHE A 208 4.56 8.96 -16.71
N LEU A 209 5.68 9.07 -16.02
CA LEU A 209 6.58 10.21 -16.11
C LEU A 209 7.84 9.81 -16.88
N PRO A 210 8.39 10.70 -17.72
CA PRO A 210 9.56 10.42 -18.53
C PRO A 210 10.86 10.44 -17.70
N VAL A 211 10.90 9.67 -16.64
CA VAL A 211 12.04 9.50 -15.74
C VAL A 211 12.06 8.05 -15.26
N LYS A 212 13.22 7.55 -14.92
CA LYS A 212 13.42 6.18 -14.49
C LYS A 212 12.46 5.80 -13.37
N ARG A 213 11.60 4.80 -13.62
CA ARG A 213 10.55 4.31 -12.71
C ARG A 213 9.63 5.41 -12.20
N GLY A 214 9.46 6.49 -12.99
CA GLY A 214 8.67 7.66 -12.62
C GLY A 214 7.20 7.46 -12.91
N TRP A 215 6.37 7.85 -11.94
CA TRP A 215 4.92 7.87 -12.07
C TRP A 215 4.30 8.88 -11.12
N ALA A 216 3.06 9.25 -11.38
CA ALA A 216 2.30 10.06 -10.46
C ALA A 216 0.93 9.43 -10.21
N TRP A 217 0.36 9.71 -9.05
CA TRP A 217 -1.00 9.31 -8.73
C TRP A 217 -1.93 10.50 -8.62
N GLN A 218 -3.18 10.27 -8.94
CA GLN A 218 -4.31 11.14 -8.64
C GLN A 218 -5.39 10.28 -8.00
N ILE A 219 -5.72 10.54 -6.72
CA ILE A 219 -6.64 9.75 -5.92
C ILE A 219 -7.71 10.67 -5.35
N PRO A 220 -9.00 10.50 -5.67
CA PRO A 220 -10.10 11.20 -5.03
C PRO A 220 -10.17 10.88 -3.53
N ILE A 221 -10.20 11.90 -2.67
CA ILE A 221 -10.34 11.74 -1.21
C ILE A 221 -11.73 12.12 -0.76
N THR A 222 -12.31 13.13 -1.39
CA THR A 222 -13.70 13.53 -1.27
C THR A 222 -14.22 13.96 -2.64
N ASP A 223 -15.44 14.45 -2.74
CA ASP A 223 -15.97 15.09 -3.95
C ASP A 223 -15.13 16.28 -4.44
N LYS A 224 -14.42 16.97 -3.54
CA LYS A 224 -13.62 18.18 -3.83
C LYS A 224 -12.12 17.97 -3.72
N ILE A 225 -11.69 17.11 -2.78
CA ILE A 225 -10.28 16.94 -2.45
C ILE A 225 -9.69 15.75 -3.21
N THR A 226 -8.54 15.97 -3.83
CA THR A 226 -7.78 14.95 -4.53
C THR A 226 -6.35 14.90 -3.97
N SER A 227 -5.87 13.72 -3.66
CA SER A 227 -4.46 13.48 -3.37
C SER A 227 -3.70 13.32 -4.67
N VAL A 228 -2.63 14.09 -4.84
CA VAL A 228 -1.72 13.97 -5.99
C VAL A 228 -0.31 13.82 -5.49
N GLY A 229 0.42 12.86 -6.04
CA GLY A 229 1.81 12.64 -5.69
C GLY A 229 2.65 12.22 -6.88
N VAL A 230 3.91 12.59 -6.85
CA VAL A 230 4.94 12.28 -7.83
C VAL A 230 5.95 11.35 -7.20
N VAL A 231 6.24 10.26 -7.88
CA VAL A 231 7.17 9.21 -7.45
C VAL A 231 8.26 9.03 -8.50
N ALA A 232 9.50 8.98 -8.07
CA ALA A 232 10.64 8.56 -8.88
C ALA A 232 11.72 7.96 -7.97
N GLU A 233 12.83 7.50 -8.53
CA GLU A 233 13.96 7.04 -7.71
C GLU A 233 14.50 8.16 -6.82
N ARG A 234 14.96 7.80 -5.62
CA ARG A 234 15.50 8.75 -4.63
C ARG A 234 16.61 9.65 -5.19
N GLU A 235 17.44 9.12 -6.06
CA GLU A 235 18.53 9.85 -6.71
C GLU A 235 18.02 11.00 -7.57
N VAL A 236 16.86 10.82 -8.20
CA VAL A 236 16.17 11.87 -8.98
C VAL A 236 15.73 13.00 -8.06
N PHE A 237 15.11 12.70 -6.93
CA PHE A 237 14.71 13.71 -5.96
C PHE A 237 15.91 14.49 -5.38
N GLN A 238 17.02 13.80 -5.12
CA GLN A 238 18.23 14.45 -4.57
C GLN A 238 18.80 15.55 -5.48
N GLN A 239 18.61 15.46 -6.81
CA GLN A 239 19.04 16.50 -7.75
C GLN A 239 18.31 17.83 -7.56
N PHE A 240 17.12 17.80 -6.96
CA PHE A 240 16.35 18.98 -6.60
C PHE A 240 16.77 19.60 -5.25
N LYS A 241 17.88 19.16 -4.65
CA LYS A 241 18.38 19.63 -3.33
C LYS A 241 17.29 19.58 -2.24
N THR A 242 16.42 18.58 -2.28
CA THR A 242 15.27 18.40 -1.40
C THR A 242 14.15 19.45 -1.48
N GLU A 243 14.12 20.26 -2.54
CA GLU A 243 13.04 21.21 -2.82
C GLU A 243 11.79 20.48 -3.33
N SER A 244 10.93 20.02 -2.41
CA SER A 244 9.76 19.17 -2.72
C SER A 244 8.79 19.82 -3.70
N GLU A 245 8.53 21.12 -3.56
CA GLU A 245 7.62 21.85 -4.47
C GLU A 245 8.17 21.94 -5.88
N ARG A 246 9.46 22.26 -6.03
CA ARG A 246 10.12 22.32 -7.34
C ARG A 246 10.12 20.95 -8.01
N TYR A 247 10.47 19.89 -7.28
CA TYR A 247 10.40 18.52 -7.77
C TYR A 247 9.00 18.17 -8.28
N PHE A 248 7.99 18.37 -7.43
CA PHE A 248 6.60 18.07 -7.76
C PHE A 248 6.14 18.81 -9.01
N ASN A 249 6.28 20.14 -9.04
CA ASN A 249 5.84 20.98 -10.15
C ASN A 249 6.58 20.64 -11.46
N THR A 250 7.87 20.34 -11.40
CA THR A 250 8.65 19.94 -12.59
C THR A 250 8.03 18.68 -13.21
N TYR A 251 7.79 17.63 -12.44
CA TYR A 251 7.28 16.38 -13.00
C TYR A 251 5.80 16.41 -13.35
N VAL A 252 4.98 17.22 -12.68
CA VAL A 252 3.59 17.48 -13.11
C VAL A 252 3.54 17.98 -14.55
N GLN A 253 4.45 18.88 -14.93
CA GLN A 253 4.48 19.46 -16.29
C GLN A 253 4.99 18.48 -17.37
N THR A 254 5.65 17.39 -17.00
CA THR A 254 6.17 16.42 -17.99
C THR A 254 5.14 15.48 -18.57
N ASN A 255 3.93 15.38 -17.98
CA ASN A 255 2.83 14.61 -18.54
C ASN A 255 1.65 15.54 -18.87
N PRO A 256 1.25 15.67 -20.14
CA PRO A 256 0.20 16.61 -20.57
C PRO A 256 -1.13 16.38 -19.86
N GLY A 257 -1.52 15.12 -19.60
CA GLY A 257 -2.76 14.79 -18.90
C GLY A 257 -2.73 15.22 -17.43
N LEU A 258 -1.60 15.05 -16.75
CA LEU A 258 -1.43 15.49 -15.36
C LEU A 258 -1.36 17.01 -15.28
N ALA A 259 -0.61 17.67 -16.18
CA ALA A 259 -0.53 19.12 -16.24
C ALA A 259 -1.92 19.75 -16.43
N GLN A 260 -2.72 19.20 -17.37
CA GLN A 260 -4.10 19.65 -17.59
C GLN A 260 -4.98 19.42 -16.33
N ALA A 261 -4.88 18.27 -15.70
CA ALA A 261 -5.65 17.96 -14.47
C ALA A 261 -5.32 18.94 -13.34
N MET A 262 -4.07 19.38 -13.25
CA MET A 262 -3.56 20.27 -12.20
C MET A 262 -3.65 21.76 -12.52
N ALA A 263 -4.12 22.16 -13.71
CA ALA A 263 -4.09 23.56 -14.18
C ALA A 263 -4.78 24.56 -13.23
N ASN A 264 -5.87 24.14 -12.56
CA ASN A 264 -6.61 24.98 -11.61
C ASN A 264 -6.50 24.48 -10.16
N ALA A 265 -5.57 23.56 -9.91
CA ALA A 265 -5.44 22.93 -8.59
C ALA A 265 -4.92 23.90 -7.53
N VAL A 266 -5.54 23.87 -6.35
CA VAL A 266 -5.15 24.67 -5.19
C VAL A 266 -4.68 23.70 -4.10
N ARG A 267 -3.43 23.85 -3.67
CA ARG A 267 -2.84 23.01 -2.61
C ARG A 267 -3.44 23.33 -1.25
N LEU A 268 -3.83 22.29 -0.50
CA LEU A 268 -4.49 22.41 0.80
C LEU A 268 -3.56 22.22 2.00
N ASN A 269 -2.43 21.52 1.82
CA ASN A 269 -1.51 21.21 2.91
C ASN A 269 -0.05 21.28 2.40
N ASP A 270 0.89 21.23 3.33
CA ASP A 270 2.31 21.16 2.99
C ASP A 270 2.63 19.87 2.25
N PHE A 271 3.62 19.93 1.35
CA PHE A 271 4.14 18.74 0.71
C PHE A 271 4.70 17.76 1.75
N LYS A 272 4.25 16.53 1.67
CA LYS A 272 4.77 15.42 2.44
C LYS A 272 5.68 14.58 1.57
N THR A 273 6.64 13.94 2.19
CA THR A 273 7.60 13.08 1.52
C THR A 273 7.57 11.70 2.12
N GLU A 274 7.56 10.69 1.25
CA GLU A 274 7.63 9.29 1.64
C GLU A 274 8.84 8.66 0.95
N GLY A 275 9.84 8.27 1.73
CA GLY A 275 10.98 7.51 1.23
C GLY A 275 10.60 6.05 1.01
N ASP A 276 11.36 5.37 0.17
CA ASP A 276 11.24 3.93 0.04
C ASP A 276 11.53 3.25 1.38
N TYR A 277 10.62 2.40 1.76
CA TYR A 277 10.70 1.57 2.95
C TYR A 277 10.43 0.09 2.64
N SER A 278 10.66 -0.30 1.40
CA SER A 278 10.60 -1.70 0.97
C SER A 278 11.64 -2.52 1.74
N TYR A 279 11.21 -3.63 2.31
CA TYR A 279 12.05 -4.52 3.10
C TYR A 279 11.50 -5.94 3.14
N ILE A 280 12.38 -6.86 3.46
CA ILE A 280 12.08 -8.27 3.68
C ILE A 280 12.41 -8.60 5.12
N LEU A 281 11.60 -9.44 5.77
CA LEU A 281 11.92 -10.06 7.03
C LEU A 281 12.22 -11.54 6.83
N ASP A 282 13.21 -12.05 7.55
CA ASP A 282 13.62 -13.45 7.45
C ASP A 282 12.49 -14.39 7.89
N LYS A 283 11.69 -13.97 8.88
CA LYS A 283 10.50 -14.68 9.35
C LYS A 283 9.40 -13.73 9.79
N PHE A 284 8.14 -14.18 9.79
CA PHE A 284 6.96 -13.42 10.21
C PHE A 284 6.34 -13.92 11.52
N CYS A 285 6.87 -14.99 12.09
CA CYS A 285 6.40 -15.56 13.36
C CYS A 285 7.54 -16.21 14.13
N GLY A 286 7.28 -16.55 15.38
CA GLY A 286 8.16 -17.28 16.26
C GLY A 286 7.38 -17.74 17.51
N ASN A 287 8.05 -18.30 18.50
CA ASN A 287 7.38 -18.79 19.70
C ASN A 287 6.63 -17.66 20.42
N GLY A 288 5.29 -17.76 20.47
CA GLY A 288 4.41 -16.77 21.08
C GLY A 288 4.26 -15.44 20.38
N PHE A 289 4.71 -15.28 19.14
CA PHE A 289 4.53 -14.04 18.40
C PHE A 289 4.29 -14.20 16.92
N LEU A 290 3.60 -13.20 16.33
CA LEU A 290 3.43 -13.00 14.89
C LEU A 290 3.65 -11.53 14.54
N MET A 291 3.92 -11.27 13.26
CA MET A 291 3.98 -9.92 12.66
C MET A 291 2.96 -9.84 11.54
N VAL A 292 2.19 -8.74 11.47
CA VAL A 292 1.12 -8.53 10.49
C VAL A 292 1.26 -7.20 9.76
N GLY A 293 0.72 -7.12 8.55
CA GLY A 293 0.80 -5.91 7.72
C GLY A 293 2.23 -5.50 7.41
N ASP A 294 2.46 -4.18 7.38
CA ASP A 294 3.81 -3.65 7.11
C ASP A 294 4.84 -4.11 8.16
N ALA A 295 4.43 -4.47 9.38
CA ALA A 295 5.37 -5.02 10.36
C ALA A 295 5.97 -6.36 9.92
N ALA A 296 5.26 -7.14 9.10
CA ALA A 296 5.76 -8.35 8.47
C ALA A 296 6.50 -8.05 7.16
N ARG A 297 5.91 -7.30 6.25
CA ARG A 297 6.52 -6.94 4.97
C ARG A 297 5.80 -5.78 4.30
N PHE A 298 6.56 -4.85 3.75
CA PHE A 298 6.08 -3.86 2.78
C PHE A 298 6.82 -4.03 1.45
N VAL A 299 6.10 -3.86 0.33
CA VAL A 299 6.68 -3.97 -1.01
C VAL A 299 6.78 -2.60 -1.66
N ASP A 300 5.68 -2.04 -2.17
CA ASP A 300 5.66 -0.77 -2.91
C ASP A 300 4.22 -0.26 -3.04
N PRO A 301 3.97 1.05 -3.07
CA PRO A 301 2.61 1.61 -3.07
C PRO A 301 1.90 1.59 -4.43
N ILE A 302 2.58 1.27 -5.54
CA ILE A 302 2.07 1.47 -6.91
C ILE A 302 0.68 0.85 -7.17
N PHE A 303 0.40 -0.32 -6.63
CA PHE A 303 -0.88 -1.01 -6.83
C PHE A 303 -1.82 -0.95 -5.62
N SER A 304 -1.58 -0.01 -4.69
CA SER A 304 -2.45 0.17 -3.52
C SER A 304 -2.57 -1.07 -2.62
N SER A 305 -1.58 -1.96 -2.63
CA SER A 305 -1.63 -3.28 -1.97
C SER A 305 -1.50 -3.24 -0.45
N GLY A 306 -0.88 -2.19 0.13
CA GLY A 306 -0.48 -2.16 1.53
C GLY A 306 -1.62 -2.40 2.52
N VAL A 307 -2.76 -1.71 2.38
CA VAL A 307 -3.92 -1.90 3.27
C VAL A 307 -4.54 -3.29 3.08
N SER A 308 -4.59 -3.81 1.86
CA SER A 308 -5.07 -5.16 1.60
C SER A 308 -4.20 -6.22 2.27
N VAL A 309 -2.89 -6.13 2.11
CA VAL A 309 -1.93 -7.03 2.80
C VAL A 309 -2.10 -6.93 4.31
N ALA A 310 -2.25 -5.72 4.85
CA ALA A 310 -2.48 -5.50 6.28
C ALA A 310 -3.74 -6.21 6.78
N MET A 311 -4.86 -6.06 6.08
CA MET A 311 -6.15 -6.63 6.49
C MET A 311 -6.20 -8.16 6.29
N HIS A 312 -5.65 -8.66 5.16
CA HIS A 312 -5.61 -10.11 4.92
C HIS A 312 -4.62 -10.83 5.83
N SER A 313 -3.45 -10.24 6.13
CA SER A 313 -2.53 -10.81 7.12
C SER A 313 -3.17 -10.92 8.50
N ALA A 314 -3.94 -9.91 8.92
CA ALA A 314 -4.70 -9.93 10.16
C ALA A 314 -5.77 -11.04 10.16
N ARG A 315 -6.47 -11.24 9.03
CA ARG A 315 -7.45 -12.32 8.85
C ARG A 315 -6.80 -13.70 9.00
N PHE A 316 -5.67 -13.95 8.34
CA PHE A 316 -4.96 -15.23 8.44
C PHE A 316 -4.35 -15.44 9.84
N ALA A 317 -3.78 -14.37 10.43
CA ALA A 317 -3.26 -14.42 11.80
C ALA A 317 -4.35 -14.77 12.81
N ALA A 318 -5.55 -14.20 12.69
CA ALA A 318 -6.66 -14.50 13.58
C ALA A 318 -7.04 -15.99 13.57
N GLN A 319 -7.13 -16.59 12.37
CA GLN A 319 -7.44 -18.03 12.23
C GLN A 319 -6.36 -18.90 12.87
N THR A 320 -5.09 -18.58 12.64
CA THR A 320 -3.96 -19.31 13.20
C THR A 320 -3.86 -19.14 14.72
N ILE A 321 -4.08 -17.92 15.24
CA ILE A 321 -4.09 -17.64 16.68
C ILE A 321 -5.20 -18.41 17.38
N GLN A 322 -6.40 -18.47 16.80
CA GLN A 322 -7.50 -19.24 17.35
C GLN A 322 -7.12 -20.71 17.48
N ALA A 323 -6.62 -21.34 16.42
CA ALA A 323 -6.19 -22.73 16.42
C ALA A 323 -5.07 -23.01 17.45
N ALA A 324 -4.10 -22.09 17.56
CA ALA A 324 -3.00 -22.19 18.52
C ALA A 324 -3.49 -22.11 19.99
N LEU A 325 -4.43 -21.22 20.27
CA LEU A 325 -5.02 -21.11 21.61
C LEU A 325 -5.88 -22.35 21.98
N GLU A 326 -6.62 -22.90 21.02
CA GLU A 326 -7.44 -24.12 21.20
C GLU A 326 -6.57 -25.36 21.45
N SER A 327 -5.45 -25.48 20.73
CA SER A 327 -4.51 -26.60 20.90
C SER A 327 -3.57 -26.44 22.10
N GLY A 328 -3.36 -25.21 22.57
CA GLY A 328 -2.34 -24.85 23.55
C GLY A 328 -0.90 -24.84 23.01
N ASP A 329 -0.70 -25.04 21.68
CA ASP A 329 0.60 -24.96 21.03
C ASP A 329 0.85 -23.56 20.51
N LEU A 330 1.77 -22.83 21.16
CA LEU A 330 2.19 -21.47 20.81
C LEU A 330 3.59 -21.42 20.19
N SER A 331 4.07 -22.55 19.68
CA SER A 331 5.37 -22.65 19.04
C SER A 331 5.40 -21.96 17.68
N GLU A 332 6.61 -21.65 17.17
CA GLU A 332 6.81 -21.15 15.80
C GLU A 332 6.17 -22.11 14.77
N ALA A 333 6.23 -23.41 15.00
CA ALA A 333 5.66 -24.43 14.11
C ALA A 333 4.14 -24.27 13.95
N ALA A 334 3.43 -23.97 15.04
CA ALA A 334 1.98 -23.72 15.03
C ALA A 334 1.60 -22.48 14.21
N PHE A 335 2.47 -21.47 14.15
CA PHE A 335 2.26 -20.24 13.39
C PHE A 335 2.80 -20.28 11.94
N LYS A 336 3.56 -21.30 11.57
CA LYS A 336 4.17 -21.40 10.23
C LYS A 336 3.17 -21.40 9.06
N PRO A 337 1.97 -22.02 9.18
CA PRO A 337 0.95 -21.94 8.13
C PRO A 337 0.54 -20.50 7.78
N TYR A 338 0.43 -19.62 8.78
CA TYR A 338 0.20 -18.19 8.58
C TYR A 338 1.31 -17.55 7.74
N GLU A 339 2.57 -17.76 8.16
CA GLU A 339 3.72 -17.19 7.43
C GLU A 339 3.76 -17.67 5.98
N ASN A 340 3.56 -18.96 5.74
CA ASN A 340 3.58 -19.53 4.39
C ASN A 340 2.50 -18.90 3.49
N THR A 341 1.27 -18.77 4.00
CA THR A 341 0.15 -18.15 3.26
C THR A 341 0.43 -16.69 2.94
N LEU A 342 0.89 -15.91 3.92
CA LEU A 342 1.18 -14.50 3.72
C LEU A 342 2.33 -14.30 2.75
N ARG A 343 3.42 -15.07 2.91
CA ARG A 343 4.61 -14.99 2.08
C ARG A 343 4.29 -15.28 0.62
N ALA A 344 3.56 -16.35 0.35
CA ALA A 344 3.16 -16.72 -1.02
C ALA A 344 2.40 -15.59 -1.73
N GLY A 345 1.42 -14.95 -1.09
CA GLY A 345 0.67 -13.85 -1.68
C GLY A 345 1.49 -12.58 -1.86
N VAL A 346 2.34 -12.25 -0.89
CA VAL A 346 3.19 -11.05 -0.97
C VAL A 346 4.31 -11.24 -2.01
N ASP A 347 4.81 -12.46 -2.24
CA ASP A 347 5.80 -12.74 -3.28
C ASP A 347 5.22 -12.58 -4.69
N ILE A 348 3.92 -12.92 -4.89
CA ILE A 348 3.19 -12.60 -6.13
C ILE A 348 3.13 -11.08 -6.35
N TRP A 349 2.77 -10.30 -5.32
CA TRP A 349 2.79 -8.84 -5.38
C TRP A 349 4.18 -8.31 -5.72
N TYR A 350 5.20 -8.81 -5.05
CA TYR A 350 6.58 -8.40 -5.27
C TYR A 350 7.02 -8.62 -6.71
N GLU A 351 6.79 -9.82 -7.24
CA GLU A 351 7.13 -10.14 -8.62
C GLU A 351 6.34 -9.30 -9.62
N PHE A 352 5.04 -9.11 -9.41
CA PHE A 352 4.21 -8.28 -10.28
C PHE A 352 4.70 -6.83 -10.33
N ILE A 353 5.02 -6.24 -9.18
CA ILE A 353 5.55 -4.88 -9.10
C ILE A 353 6.93 -4.77 -9.76
N ARG A 354 7.80 -5.75 -9.54
CA ARG A 354 9.12 -5.80 -10.15
C ARG A 354 9.05 -5.83 -11.68
N LEU A 355 8.18 -6.68 -12.21
CA LEU A 355 7.95 -6.78 -13.67
C LEU A 355 7.28 -5.52 -14.23
N TYR A 356 6.34 -4.93 -13.49
CA TYR A 356 5.73 -3.67 -13.86
C TYR A 356 6.77 -2.55 -14.04
N TYR A 357 7.66 -2.34 -13.08
CA TYR A 357 8.69 -1.32 -13.20
C TYR A 357 9.67 -1.56 -14.36
N LYS A 358 9.95 -2.81 -14.68
CA LYS A 358 10.74 -3.16 -15.88
C LYS A 358 10.01 -2.83 -17.18
N LEU A 359 8.69 -3.05 -17.20
CA LEU A 359 7.83 -2.87 -18.38
C LEU A 359 7.19 -1.49 -18.45
N LEU A 360 7.44 -0.58 -17.52
CA LEU A 360 6.61 0.59 -17.22
C LEU A 360 5.94 1.23 -18.44
N PRO A 361 6.64 1.65 -19.51
CA PRO A 361 5.99 2.22 -20.68
C PRO A 361 5.23 1.17 -21.52
N LEU A 362 5.53 -0.11 -21.39
CA LEU A 362 4.91 -1.22 -22.15
C LEU A 362 3.83 -1.95 -21.37
N PHE A 363 3.62 -1.62 -20.11
CA PHE A 363 2.63 -2.29 -19.25
C PHE A 363 1.22 -2.26 -19.83
N THR A 364 0.87 -1.16 -20.50
CA THR A 364 -0.45 -1.02 -21.14
C THR A 364 -0.70 -2.04 -22.26
N LEU A 365 0.33 -2.66 -22.84
CA LEU A 365 0.17 -3.75 -23.80
C LEU A 365 -0.49 -4.98 -23.16
N PHE A 366 -0.16 -5.27 -21.89
CA PHE A 366 -0.79 -6.38 -21.16
C PHE A 366 -2.25 -6.06 -20.81
N ILE A 367 -2.56 -4.80 -20.52
CA ILE A 367 -3.95 -4.33 -20.33
C ILE A 367 -4.80 -4.48 -21.59
N GLN A 368 -4.18 -4.37 -22.77
CA GLN A 368 -4.86 -4.48 -24.08
C GLN A 368 -4.85 -5.89 -24.65
N SER A 369 -4.15 -6.84 -24.02
CA SER A 369 -3.97 -8.20 -24.50
C SER A 369 -4.99 -9.20 -23.96
N GLU A 370 -4.88 -10.45 -24.37
CA GLU A 370 -5.63 -11.58 -23.79
C GLU A 370 -5.38 -11.79 -22.28
N TYR A 371 -4.33 -11.20 -21.73
CA TYR A 371 -3.99 -11.26 -20.29
C TYR A 371 -4.70 -10.21 -19.44
N ARG A 372 -5.55 -9.36 -20.04
CA ARG A 372 -6.29 -8.29 -19.38
C ARG A 372 -6.96 -8.74 -18.09
N VAL A 373 -7.67 -9.85 -18.11
CA VAL A 373 -8.38 -10.38 -16.93
C VAL A 373 -7.40 -10.82 -15.84
N GLU A 374 -6.28 -11.45 -16.20
CA GLU A 374 -5.27 -11.86 -15.21
C GLU A 374 -4.60 -10.64 -14.53
N VAL A 375 -4.29 -9.60 -15.32
CA VAL A 375 -3.79 -8.32 -14.78
C VAL A 375 -4.82 -7.69 -13.86
N LEU A 376 -6.09 -7.68 -14.26
CA LEU A 376 -7.18 -7.13 -13.45
C LEU A 376 -7.32 -7.88 -12.11
N ARG A 377 -7.25 -9.22 -12.11
CA ARG A 377 -7.28 -10.05 -10.89
C ARG A 377 -6.18 -9.67 -9.91
N LEU A 378 -4.95 -9.48 -10.39
CA LEU A 378 -3.84 -9.01 -9.56
C LEU A 378 -4.12 -7.62 -9.00
N LEU A 379 -4.54 -6.67 -9.84
CA LEU A 379 -4.86 -5.31 -9.42
C LEU A 379 -6.05 -5.22 -8.45
N GLN A 380 -6.93 -6.19 -8.48
CA GLN A 380 -8.00 -6.35 -7.49
C GLN A 380 -7.53 -6.99 -6.18
N GLY A 381 -6.27 -7.46 -6.08
CA GLY A 381 -5.69 -8.05 -4.88
C GLY A 381 -5.93 -9.55 -4.74
N GLU A 382 -6.25 -10.25 -5.82
CA GLU A 382 -6.42 -11.71 -5.82
C GLU A 382 -5.05 -12.40 -5.94
N VAL A 383 -4.28 -12.40 -4.86
CA VAL A 383 -2.92 -12.97 -4.81
C VAL A 383 -2.78 -14.12 -3.82
N PHE A 384 -3.63 -14.19 -2.80
CA PHE A 384 -3.64 -15.29 -1.85
C PHE A 384 -4.41 -16.48 -2.44
N ASN A 385 -3.95 -17.69 -2.29
CA ASN A 385 -4.52 -18.94 -2.86
C ASN A 385 -4.25 -19.14 -4.36
N ARG A 386 -3.14 -18.64 -4.89
CA ARG A 386 -2.71 -18.90 -6.27
C ARG A 386 -1.32 -19.50 -6.27
N GLU A 387 -1.18 -20.65 -6.93
CA GLU A 387 0.12 -21.32 -7.07
C GLU A 387 0.88 -20.83 -8.30
N ASP A 388 0.18 -20.49 -9.39
CA ASP A 388 0.78 -19.97 -10.62
C ASP A 388 -0.04 -18.81 -11.19
N VAL A 389 0.65 -17.77 -11.63
CA VAL A 389 0.08 -16.59 -12.28
C VAL A 389 0.68 -16.49 -13.67
N ARG A 390 -0.04 -17.02 -14.67
CA ARG A 390 0.42 -17.12 -16.06
C ARG A 390 0.95 -15.80 -16.61
N VAL A 391 0.26 -14.67 -16.34
CA VAL A 391 0.67 -13.36 -16.85
C VAL A 391 2.07 -12.95 -16.36
N LEU A 392 2.48 -13.31 -15.15
CA LEU A 392 3.82 -13.00 -14.65
C LEU A 392 4.90 -13.75 -15.42
N ASN A 393 4.64 -15.01 -15.76
CA ASN A 393 5.54 -15.81 -16.61
C ASN A 393 5.66 -15.20 -18.02
N VAL A 394 4.55 -14.72 -18.58
CA VAL A 394 4.55 -14.06 -19.90
C VAL A 394 5.31 -12.74 -19.85
N MET A 395 5.08 -11.91 -18.83
CA MET A 395 5.81 -10.65 -18.63
C MET A 395 7.32 -10.89 -18.53
N ARG A 396 7.74 -11.93 -17.77
CA ARG A 396 9.16 -12.28 -17.61
C ARG A 396 9.78 -12.70 -18.96
N ARG A 397 9.13 -13.60 -19.68
CA ARG A 397 9.60 -14.04 -21.02
C ARG A 397 9.66 -12.89 -22.02
N TYR A 398 8.71 -11.97 -21.95
CA TYR A 398 8.72 -10.79 -22.80
C TYR A 398 9.92 -9.88 -22.51
N ILE A 399 10.22 -9.61 -21.24
CA ILE A 399 11.40 -8.85 -20.82
C ILE A 399 12.67 -9.54 -21.33
N GLU A 400 12.82 -10.85 -21.10
CA GLU A 400 13.97 -11.64 -21.55
C GLU A 400 14.13 -11.56 -23.08
N ALA A 401 13.04 -11.67 -23.84
CA ALA A 401 13.08 -11.58 -25.31
C ALA A 401 13.54 -10.19 -25.79
N VAL A 402 13.09 -9.12 -25.11
CA VAL A 402 13.51 -7.74 -25.43
C VAL A 402 14.99 -7.51 -25.05
N GLU A 403 15.41 -7.95 -23.86
CA GLU A 403 16.79 -7.78 -23.36
C GLU A 403 17.81 -8.58 -24.17
N ASN A 404 17.45 -9.77 -24.65
CA ASN A 404 18.34 -10.65 -25.41
C ASN A 404 18.41 -10.33 -26.92
N ASN A 405 17.58 -9.42 -27.42
CA ASN A 405 17.57 -9.03 -28.82
C ASN A 405 17.98 -7.56 -28.99
N GLU A 406 19.22 -7.33 -29.39
CA GLU A 406 19.77 -5.98 -29.59
C GLU A 406 19.01 -5.13 -30.59
N ARG A 407 18.28 -5.74 -31.52
CA ARG A 407 17.48 -5.07 -32.56
C ARG A 407 15.98 -5.01 -32.20
N HIS A 408 15.60 -5.40 -30.98
CA HIS A 408 14.19 -5.37 -30.60
C HIS A 408 13.68 -3.94 -30.53
N VAL A 409 12.55 -3.66 -31.19
CA VAL A 409 11.96 -2.32 -31.31
C VAL A 409 11.67 -1.65 -29.95
N PHE A 410 11.43 -2.42 -28.90
CA PHE A 410 11.15 -1.95 -27.54
C PHE A 410 12.36 -1.97 -26.61
N ARG A 411 13.57 -2.33 -27.06
CA ARG A 411 14.75 -2.41 -26.19
C ARG A 411 15.03 -1.09 -25.47
N GLY A 412 14.97 0.02 -26.21
CA GLY A 412 15.15 1.36 -25.64
C GLY A 412 14.04 1.83 -24.72
N GLN A 413 12.88 1.17 -24.72
CA GLN A 413 11.74 1.49 -23.85
C GLN A 413 11.76 0.74 -22.53
N LEU A 414 12.55 -0.34 -22.42
CA LEU A 414 12.83 -0.99 -21.13
C LEU A 414 13.96 -0.31 -20.37
N SER A 415 14.64 0.60 -20.99
CA SER A 415 15.83 1.26 -20.44
C SER A 415 15.51 2.64 -19.86
N ASP A 416 16.45 3.13 -19.11
CA ASP A 416 16.40 4.41 -18.41
C ASP A 416 16.33 5.58 -19.39
N VAL A 417 15.40 6.49 -19.20
CA VAL A 417 15.39 7.78 -19.89
C VAL A 417 16.40 8.68 -19.18
N PRO A 418 17.38 9.30 -19.89
CA PRO A 418 18.36 10.18 -19.29
C PRO A 418 17.69 11.42 -18.66
N ILE A 419 17.94 11.64 -17.37
CA ILE A 419 17.32 12.75 -16.60
C ILE A 419 17.72 14.11 -17.15
N ASP A 420 18.97 14.28 -17.59
CA ASP A 420 19.51 15.54 -18.09
C ASP A 420 18.74 16.11 -19.31
N ASP A 421 18.22 15.23 -20.16
CA ASP A 421 17.47 15.66 -21.35
C ASP A 421 16.07 16.17 -20.99
N ILE A 422 15.47 15.62 -19.93
CA ILE A 422 14.15 16.07 -19.45
C ILE A 422 14.25 17.44 -18.77
N LEU A 423 15.25 17.64 -17.93
CA LEU A 423 15.45 18.92 -17.25
C LEU A 423 15.72 20.06 -18.25
N LYS A 424 16.53 19.79 -19.27
CA LYS A 424 16.78 20.75 -20.37
C LYS A 424 15.50 21.08 -21.14
N GLN A 425 14.65 20.09 -21.41
CA GLN A 425 13.39 20.32 -22.12
C GLN A 425 12.42 21.16 -21.29
N VAL A 426 12.26 20.84 -19.99
CA VAL A 426 11.38 21.60 -19.08
C VAL A 426 11.87 23.05 -18.93
N GLU A 427 13.17 23.28 -18.77
CA GLU A 427 13.73 24.63 -18.71
C GLU A 427 13.50 25.41 -20.02
N LYS A 428 13.62 24.75 -21.16
CA LYS A 428 13.35 25.35 -22.47
C LYS A 428 11.90 25.74 -22.64
N ASP A 429 10.97 24.88 -22.22
CA ASP A 429 9.54 25.14 -22.33
C ASP A 429 9.08 26.22 -21.33
N GLN A 430 9.64 26.28 -20.13
CA GLN A 430 9.39 27.36 -19.17
C GLN A 430 9.91 28.70 -19.64
N ASN A 431 11.09 28.74 -20.28
CA ASN A 431 11.64 29.95 -20.85
C ASN A 431 10.86 30.43 -22.09
N ALA A 432 10.29 29.51 -22.88
CA ALA A 432 9.43 29.84 -24.01
C ALA A 432 8.09 30.47 -23.59
N GLN A 433 7.53 30.04 -22.44
CA GLN A 433 6.30 30.59 -21.88
C GLN A 433 6.49 31.96 -21.19
N GLN A 434 7.72 32.37 -20.88
CA GLN A 434 8.05 33.64 -20.23
C GLN A 434 8.46 34.75 -21.22
N GLN A 435 8.57 34.45 -22.51
CA GLN A 435 8.77 35.47 -23.50
C GLN A 435 7.40 36.06 -23.90
N PRO A 436 7.13 37.36 -23.61
CA PRO A 436 5.91 37.99 -24.09
C PRO A 436 5.93 38.01 -25.60
N GLU A 437 4.80 37.72 -26.23
CA GLU A 437 4.58 37.92 -27.65
C GLU A 437 4.94 39.36 -28.00
N ALA A 438 5.91 39.51 -28.86
CA ALA A 438 6.41 40.82 -29.36
C ALA A 438 5.53 41.32 -30.52
#